data_a395728758bb3ca658416bdbd9c1e319
#
_entry.id   a395728758bb3ca658416bdbd9c1e319
#
_cell.length_a   1.000
_cell.length_b   1.000
_cell.length_c   1.000
_cell.angle_alpha   90.00
_cell.angle_beta   90.00
_cell.angle_gamma   90.00
#
_symmetry.space_group_name_H-M   'P 1'
#
loop_
_entity.id
_entity.type
_entity.pdbx_description
1 polymer ?
#
loop_
_entity_poly.entity_id
_entity_poly.type
_entity_poly.pdbx_seq_one_letter_code
_entity_poly.pdbx_strand_id
1 'polypeptide(L)'
;MTHDLDDISMYACWTRLNETPEDIARMSMRFMKEFSTRLEVGPWDVLEDEWDGTEAGLVEVVKRNPITDDDGEPIPGDGYDIFLTNHNKPLDTSFSVRAGTDRLNERVASPCFMQKYYHSDHASAGELWDASVHAAVMAFDPAFVTGQERAVLRMTRRGGWKISFGYRVWINDWVGKITSHAEGLTTERLGNGTLIKVPDTWPAQQVVDALTTTFQANNLDEVPITW
;
A
#
# COMPACT_ATOMS: atom_id res chain seq x y z
N MET A 1 7.90 2.73 -22.33
CA MET A 1 8.93 2.22 -21.38
C MET A 1 8.25 1.08 -20.63
N THR A 2 8.86 -0.07 -20.52
CA THR A 2 8.33 -1.18 -19.69
C THR A 2 8.99 -1.07 -18.33
N HIS A 3 8.19 -0.97 -17.26
CA HIS A 3 8.70 -1.03 -15.90
C HIS A 3 9.17 -2.45 -15.57
N ASP A 4 10.30 -2.58 -14.88
CA ASP A 4 10.73 -3.84 -14.33
C ASP A 4 9.90 -4.15 -13.07
N LEU A 5 9.33 -5.34 -12.98
CA LEU A 5 8.46 -5.72 -11.85
C LEU A 5 9.23 -5.73 -10.52
N ASP A 6 10.52 -6.07 -10.53
CA ASP A 6 11.36 -6.04 -9.34
C ASP A 6 11.59 -4.61 -8.79
N ASP A 7 11.35 -3.60 -9.62
CA ASP A 7 11.51 -2.19 -9.25
C ASP A 7 10.21 -1.51 -8.85
N ILE A 8 9.07 -2.20 -9.00
CA ILE A 8 7.77 -1.63 -8.64
C ILE A 8 7.22 -2.24 -7.34
N SER A 9 6.44 -1.43 -6.64
CA SER A 9 5.77 -1.83 -5.40
C SER A 9 4.53 -0.97 -5.16
N MET A 10 3.77 -1.36 -4.16
CA MET A 10 2.68 -0.59 -3.62
C MET A 10 2.94 -0.32 -2.14
N TYR A 11 2.58 0.88 -1.69
CA TYR A 11 2.62 1.26 -0.29
C TYR A 11 1.33 2.00 0.09
N ALA A 12 0.79 1.70 1.26
CA ALA A 12 -0.31 2.43 1.88
C ALA A 12 -0.06 2.59 3.37
N CYS A 13 -0.56 3.67 3.97
CA CYS A 13 -0.55 3.83 5.42
C CYS A 13 -1.85 4.48 5.90
N TRP A 14 -2.15 4.29 7.18
CA TRP A 14 -3.31 4.88 7.86
C TRP A 14 -2.96 5.29 9.29
N THR A 15 -3.87 6.00 9.94
CA THR A 15 -3.65 6.53 11.31
C THR A 15 -4.53 5.85 12.36
N ARG A 16 -5.32 4.86 11.96
CA ARG A 16 -6.14 4.08 12.87
C ARG A 16 -5.24 3.25 13.78
N LEU A 17 -5.59 3.11 15.04
CA LEU A 17 -4.83 2.42 16.07
C LEU A 17 -5.65 1.27 16.67
N ASN A 18 -4.97 0.36 17.36
CA ASN A 18 -5.57 -0.72 18.14
C ASN A 18 -6.45 -1.67 17.31
N GLU A 19 -6.12 -1.88 16.02
CA GLU A 19 -6.78 -2.92 15.25
C GLU A 19 -6.54 -4.27 15.91
N THR A 20 -7.63 -5.03 16.09
CA THR A 20 -7.56 -6.38 16.63
C THR A 20 -7.07 -7.38 15.57
N PRO A 21 -6.61 -8.58 15.97
CA PRO A 21 -6.31 -9.64 15.01
C PRO A 21 -7.47 -9.94 14.04
N GLU A 22 -8.71 -9.84 14.50
CA GLU A 22 -9.91 -10.00 13.69
C GLU A 22 -10.07 -8.88 12.65
N ASP A 23 -9.73 -7.63 13.01
CA ASP A 23 -9.76 -6.50 12.07
C ASP A 23 -8.68 -6.66 11.00
N ILE A 24 -7.47 -7.04 11.39
CA ILE A 24 -6.33 -7.25 10.48
C ILE A 24 -6.63 -8.40 9.51
N ALA A 25 -7.12 -9.52 9.99
CA ALA A 25 -7.50 -10.65 9.16
C ALA A 25 -8.60 -10.26 8.16
N ARG A 26 -9.65 -9.57 8.60
CA ARG A 26 -10.75 -9.09 7.75
C ARG A 26 -10.27 -8.13 6.68
N MET A 27 -9.42 -7.16 7.03
CA MET A 27 -8.83 -6.23 6.06
C MET A 27 -7.99 -6.97 5.01
N SER A 28 -7.16 -7.91 5.43
CA SER A 28 -6.31 -8.72 4.54
C SER A 28 -7.14 -9.59 3.60
N MET A 29 -8.17 -10.28 4.11
CA MET A 29 -9.10 -11.07 3.30
C MET A 29 -9.84 -10.20 2.28
N ARG A 30 -10.28 -9.00 2.69
CA ARG A 30 -10.93 -8.05 1.80
C ARG A 30 -9.98 -7.58 0.70
N PHE A 31 -8.73 -7.26 1.04
CA PHE A 31 -7.71 -6.91 0.04
C PHE A 31 -7.53 -8.02 -1.00
N MET A 32 -7.31 -9.24 -0.56
CA MET A 32 -7.14 -10.40 -1.45
C MET A 32 -8.34 -10.59 -2.37
N LYS A 33 -9.55 -10.48 -1.83
CA LYS A 33 -10.79 -10.59 -2.61
C LYS A 33 -10.90 -9.48 -3.67
N GLU A 34 -10.74 -8.21 -3.27
CA GLU A 34 -10.84 -7.06 -4.17
C GLU A 34 -9.76 -7.10 -5.27
N PHE A 35 -8.54 -7.49 -4.92
CA PHE A 35 -7.43 -7.65 -5.86
C PHE A 35 -7.71 -8.76 -6.87
N SER A 36 -8.18 -9.93 -6.40
CA SER A 36 -8.51 -11.08 -7.24
C SER A 36 -9.75 -10.89 -8.13
N THR A 37 -10.58 -9.86 -7.88
CA THR A 37 -11.69 -9.51 -8.81
C THR A 37 -11.19 -8.79 -10.06
N ARG A 38 -9.97 -8.27 -10.04
CA ARG A 38 -9.38 -7.45 -11.10
C ARG A 38 -8.29 -8.13 -11.88
N LEU A 39 -7.58 -9.01 -11.21
CA LEU A 39 -6.48 -9.78 -11.77
C LEU A 39 -6.65 -11.23 -11.44
N GLU A 40 -6.31 -12.08 -12.38
CA GLU A 40 -6.24 -13.52 -12.12
C GLU A 40 -5.08 -13.80 -11.16
N VAL A 41 -5.40 -14.26 -9.98
CA VAL A 41 -4.45 -14.55 -8.90
C VAL A 41 -4.70 -15.97 -8.42
N GLY A 42 -3.64 -16.75 -8.24
CA GLY A 42 -3.71 -18.08 -7.63
C GLY A 42 -4.09 -17.99 -6.12
N PRO A 43 -4.13 -19.13 -5.46
CA PRO A 43 -4.40 -19.15 -4.02
C PRO A 43 -3.31 -18.40 -3.26
N TRP A 44 -3.72 -17.66 -2.26
CA TRP A 44 -2.83 -17.01 -1.32
C TRP A 44 -2.39 -17.99 -0.23
N ASP A 45 -1.21 -17.77 0.30
CA ASP A 45 -0.61 -18.52 1.39
C ASP A 45 0.04 -17.56 2.38
N VAL A 46 0.36 -18.02 3.57
CA VAL A 46 1.09 -17.26 4.58
C VAL A 46 2.55 -17.71 4.58
N LEU A 47 3.48 -16.76 4.57
CA LEU A 47 4.89 -17.10 4.62
C LEU A 47 5.25 -17.68 6.00
N GLU A 48 5.88 -18.86 6.00
CA GLU A 48 6.41 -19.52 7.21
C GLU A 48 5.35 -19.90 8.27
N ASP A 49 4.07 -19.94 7.90
CA ASP A 49 2.99 -20.37 8.82
C ASP A 49 1.94 -21.22 8.08
N GLU A 50 1.15 -21.96 8.83
CA GLU A 50 0.03 -22.75 8.31
C GLU A 50 -1.27 -21.94 8.32
N TRP A 51 -1.96 -21.93 7.17
CA TRP A 51 -3.23 -21.26 7.00
C TRP A 51 -4.21 -22.11 6.16
N ASP A 52 -5.42 -22.25 6.64
CA ASP A 52 -6.48 -23.05 6.00
C ASP A 52 -7.28 -22.29 4.93
N GLY A 53 -6.89 -21.05 4.59
CA GLY A 53 -7.59 -20.20 3.64
C GLY A 53 -8.82 -19.49 4.21
N THR A 54 -9.15 -19.67 5.49
CA THR A 54 -10.30 -19.03 6.13
C THR A 54 -9.94 -17.75 6.87
N GLU A 55 -10.91 -16.84 7.06
CA GLU A 55 -10.72 -15.65 7.90
C GLU A 55 -10.39 -16.03 9.36
N ALA A 56 -11.05 -17.05 9.90
CA ALA A 56 -10.76 -17.53 11.25
C ALA A 56 -9.34 -18.08 11.39
N GLY A 57 -8.87 -18.85 10.41
CA GLY A 57 -7.47 -19.31 10.34
C GLY A 57 -6.50 -18.15 10.27
N LEU A 58 -6.81 -17.11 9.48
CA LEU A 58 -5.95 -15.92 9.38
C LEU A 58 -5.90 -15.12 10.69
N VAL A 59 -6.98 -15.08 11.48
CA VAL A 59 -6.95 -14.49 12.84
C VAL A 59 -5.92 -15.19 13.72
N GLU A 60 -5.87 -16.52 13.68
CA GLU A 60 -4.88 -17.28 14.45
C GLU A 60 -3.45 -17.04 13.95
N VAL A 61 -3.26 -16.89 12.64
CA VAL A 61 -1.97 -16.46 12.06
C VAL A 61 -1.56 -15.08 12.63
N VAL A 62 -2.44 -14.08 12.59
CA VAL A 62 -2.15 -12.74 13.12
C VAL A 62 -1.73 -12.82 14.58
N LYS A 63 -2.44 -13.56 15.42
CA LYS A 63 -2.11 -13.72 16.84
C LYS A 63 -0.73 -14.32 17.09
N ARG A 64 -0.22 -15.18 16.19
CA ARG A 64 1.10 -15.79 16.29
C ARG A 64 2.23 -14.92 15.76
N ASN A 65 1.90 -13.79 15.09
CA ASN A 65 2.87 -12.89 14.47
C ASN A 65 2.85 -11.48 15.08
N PRO A 66 3.04 -11.33 16.43
CA PRO A 66 3.26 -10.02 17.03
C PRO A 66 4.57 -9.43 16.53
N ILE A 67 4.70 -8.12 16.50
CA ILE A 67 5.98 -7.46 16.26
C ILE A 67 6.91 -7.73 17.44
N THR A 68 8.12 -8.21 17.15
CA THR A 68 9.11 -8.62 18.15
C THR A 68 10.34 -7.73 18.13
N ASP A 69 11.09 -7.73 19.23
CA ASP A 69 12.43 -7.14 19.33
C ASP A 69 13.51 -8.06 18.74
N ASP A 70 14.78 -7.67 18.88
CA ASP A 70 15.93 -8.42 18.35
C ASP A 70 16.12 -9.78 19.04
N ASP A 71 15.56 -9.99 20.22
CA ASP A 71 15.60 -11.24 20.99
C ASP A 71 14.39 -12.16 20.67
N GLY A 72 13.44 -11.68 19.83
CA GLY A 72 12.23 -12.39 19.43
C GLY A 72 11.07 -12.26 20.42
N GLU A 73 11.17 -11.39 21.42
CA GLU A 73 10.09 -11.15 22.38
C GLU A 73 9.09 -10.12 21.84
N PRO A 74 7.78 -10.33 22.01
CA PRO A 74 6.77 -9.38 21.56
C PRO A 74 6.95 -7.99 22.20
N ILE A 75 6.95 -6.95 21.36
CA ILE A 75 7.01 -5.55 21.82
C ILE A 75 5.59 -5.12 22.18
N PRO A 76 5.30 -4.84 23.47
CA PRO A 76 3.96 -4.41 23.88
C PRO A 76 3.51 -3.13 23.17
N GLY A 77 2.34 -3.16 22.56
CA GLY A 77 1.74 -2.02 21.88
C GLY A 77 2.21 -1.79 20.44
N ASP A 78 3.14 -2.57 19.88
CA ASP A 78 3.60 -2.39 18.49
C ASP A 78 2.71 -3.11 17.47
N GLY A 79 1.83 -4.03 17.93
CA GLY A 79 0.86 -4.71 17.09
C GLY A 79 1.42 -5.97 16.42
N TYR A 80 1.03 -6.20 15.17
CA TYR A 80 1.26 -7.43 14.41
C TYR A 80 1.85 -7.12 13.04
N ASP A 81 2.63 -8.06 12.49
CA ASP A 81 3.20 -8.00 11.14
C ASP A 81 2.96 -9.35 10.45
N ILE A 82 2.11 -9.40 9.43
CA ILE A 82 1.81 -10.61 8.67
C ILE A 82 2.28 -10.47 7.23
N PHE A 83 2.72 -11.59 6.67
CA PHE A 83 3.21 -11.64 5.29
C PHE A 83 2.48 -12.73 4.50
N LEU A 84 1.78 -12.32 3.45
CA LEU A 84 1.03 -13.20 2.57
C LEU A 84 1.66 -13.23 1.18
N THR A 85 1.66 -14.40 0.58
CA THR A 85 2.29 -14.66 -0.70
C THR A 85 1.34 -15.34 -1.66
N ASN A 86 1.54 -15.12 -2.93
CA ASN A 86 1.05 -15.94 -4.02
C ASN A 86 2.18 -16.15 -5.00
N HIS A 87 2.84 -17.30 -4.93
CA HIS A 87 3.94 -17.70 -5.81
C HIS A 87 3.45 -18.51 -7.02
N ASN A 88 2.17 -18.41 -7.37
CA ASN A 88 1.57 -19.14 -8.47
C ASN A 88 1.38 -18.23 -9.70
N LYS A 89 1.53 -18.83 -10.88
CA LYS A 89 1.13 -18.16 -12.12
C LYS A 89 -0.38 -17.96 -12.16
N PRO A 90 -0.88 -16.94 -12.86
CA PRO A 90 -0.17 -16.04 -13.76
C PRO A 90 0.51 -14.83 -13.08
N LEU A 91 0.34 -14.62 -11.80
CA LEU A 91 0.88 -13.49 -11.05
C LEU A 91 1.57 -13.95 -9.78
N ASP A 92 2.89 -13.71 -9.68
CA ASP A 92 3.68 -13.89 -8.45
C ASP A 92 3.77 -12.55 -7.72
N THR A 93 3.23 -12.50 -6.51
CA THR A 93 3.15 -11.28 -5.70
C THR A 93 3.11 -11.62 -4.20
N SER A 94 3.54 -10.68 -3.39
CA SER A 94 3.39 -10.78 -1.94
C SER A 94 2.93 -9.45 -1.35
N PHE A 95 2.33 -9.49 -0.17
CA PHE A 95 2.08 -8.29 0.61
C PHE A 95 2.28 -8.52 2.10
N SER A 96 2.60 -7.44 2.81
CA SER A 96 2.63 -7.41 4.27
C SER A 96 1.65 -6.38 4.82
N VAL A 97 1.12 -6.66 6.00
CA VAL A 97 0.27 -5.77 6.78
C VAL A 97 0.87 -5.64 8.17
N ARG A 98 1.26 -4.43 8.53
CA ARG A 98 1.67 -4.06 9.89
C ARG A 98 0.60 -3.19 10.50
N ALA A 99 -0.07 -3.66 11.57
CA ALA A 99 -1.21 -2.98 12.17
C ALA A 99 -1.42 -3.40 13.64
N GLY A 100 -2.36 -2.75 14.33
CA GLY A 100 -2.70 -3.05 15.72
C GLY A 100 -1.81 -2.32 16.74
N THR A 101 -0.97 -1.37 16.30
CA THR A 101 -0.18 -0.54 17.22
C THR A 101 -1.09 0.34 18.09
N ASP A 102 -0.67 0.62 19.33
CA ASP A 102 -1.38 1.51 20.26
C ASP A 102 -0.97 2.99 20.12
N ARG A 103 0.05 3.27 19.30
CA ARG A 103 0.59 4.62 19.06
C ARG A 103 1.14 4.79 17.65
N LEU A 104 1.09 6.00 17.14
CA LEU A 104 1.78 6.36 15.90
C LEU A 104 3.26 6.64 16.18
N ASN A 105 4.12 6.29 15.23
CA ASN A 105 5.55 6.60 15.30
C ASN A 105 5.84 7.83 14.43
N GLU A 106 6.52 8.83 14.98
CA GLU A 106 6.84 10.08 14.25
C GLU A 106 7.72 9.85 13.01
N ARG A 107 8.57 8.83 13.02
CA ARG A 107 9.58 8.58 11.98
C ARG A 107 9.15 7.57 10.93
N VAL A 108 8.22 6.70 11.29
CA VAL A 108 7.79 5.58 10.44
C VAL A 108 6.28 5.59 10.36
N ALA A 109 5.73 5.74 9.15
CA ALA A 109 4.29 5.61 8.95
C ALA A 109 3.88 4.15 9.17
N SER A 110 3.28 3.90 10.31
CA SER A 110 2.71 2.63 10.75
C SER A 110 1.47 2.96 11.58
N PRO A 111 0.32 2.32 11.31
CA PRO A 111 0.09 1.11 10.49
C PRO A 111 0.32 1.30 8.99
N CYS A 112 0.70 0.22 8.31
CA CYS A 112 0.96 0.27 6.88
C CYS A 112 0.74 -1.08 6.17
N PHE A 113 0.65 -0.98 4.85
CA PHE A 113 0.57 -2.09 3.90
C PHE A 113 1.66 -1.91 2.85
N MET A 114 2.30 -3.01 2.46
CA MET A 114 3.27 -3.05 1.37
C MET A 114 3.01 -4.25 0.48
N GLN A 115 3.05 -4.04 -0.85
CA GLN A 115 2.96 -5.13 -1.83
C GLN A 115 4.13 -5.07 -2.80
N LYS A 116 4.65 -6.23 -3.16
CA LYS A 116 5.68 -6.44 -4.18
C LYS A 116 5.18 -7.39 -5.26
N TYR A 117 5.75 -7.24 -6.45
CA TYR A 117 5.45 -8.06 -7.61
C TYR A 117 6.76 -8.69 -8.09
N TYR A 118 6.74 -9.97 -8.43
CA TYR A 118 7.92 -10.71 -8.86
C TYR A 118 7.76 -11.20 -10.31
N HIS A 119 6.54 -11.56 -10.70
CA HIS A 119 6.24 -12.03 -12.04
C HIS A 119 4.79 -11.74 -12.41
N SER A 120 4.57 -11.42 -13.69
CA SER A 120 3.22 -11.35 -14.28
C SER A 120 3.28 -11.80 -15.73
N ASP A 121 2.41 -12.76 -16.10
CA ASP A 121 2.31 -13.25 -17.47
C ASP A 121 1.50 -12.29 -18.36
N HIS A 122 0.57 -11.52 -17.80
CA HIS A 122 -0.44 -10.79 -18.58
C HIS A 122 -0.65 -9.34 -18.16
N ALA A 123 -0.42 -8.99 -16.89
CA ALA A 123 -0.67 -7.63 -16.38
C ALA A 123 0.58 -6.75 -16.50
N SER A 124 0.40 -5.56 -17.03
CA SER A 124 1.39 -4.49 -17.01
C SER A 124 1.55 -3.88 -15.62
N ALA A 125 2.63 -3.15 -15.38
CA ALA A 125 2.83 -2.41 -14.12
C ALA A 125 1.65 -1.47 -13.80
N GLY A 126 1.10 -0.77 -14.81
CA GLY A 126 -0.06 0.11 -14.63
C GLY A 126 -1.30 -0.64 -14.17
N GLU A 127 -1.60 -1.81 -14.74
CA GLU A 127 -2.73 -2.65 -14.33
C GLU A 127 -2.54 -3.21 -12.93
N LEU A 128 -1.32 -3.61 -12.56
CA LEU A 128 -0.97 -4.06 -11.21
C LEU A 128 -1.20 -2.95 -10.19
N TRP A 129 -0.70 -1.74 -10.45
CA TRP A 129 -0.93 -0.59 -9.58
C TRP A 129 -2.41 -0.23 -9.47
N ASP A 130 -3.15 -0.18 -10.59
CA ASP A 130 -4.58 0.16 -10.57
C ASP A 130 -5.39 -0.85 -9.75
N ALA A 131 -5.13 -2.14 -9.90
CA ALA A 131 -5.78 -3.20 -9.13
C ALA A 131 -5.46 -3.09 -7.64
N SER A 132 -4.18 -2.89 -7.31
CA SER A 132 -3.72 -2.81 -5.92
C SER A 132 -4.19 -1.56 -5.20
N VAL A 133 -4.16 -0.37 -5.87
CA VAL A 133 -4.71 0.86 -5.30
C VAL A 133 -6.17 0.67 -4.94
N HIS A 134 -6.96 0.15 -5.87
CA HIS A 134 -8.37 -0.08 -5.63
C HIS A 134 -8.58 -1.03 -4.44
N ALA A 135 -7.91 -2.18 -4.44
CA ALA A 135 -8.03 -3.15 -3.37
C ALA A 135 -7.61 -2.58 -2.01
N ALA A 136 -6.48 -1.85 -1.96
CA ALA A 136 -5.99 -1.22 -0.72
C ALA A 136 -6.95 -0.16 -0.18
N VAL A 137 -7.49 0.71 -1.04
CA VAL A 137 -8.49 1.72 -0.66
C VAL A 137 -9.73 1.06 -0.06
N MET A 138 -10.24 0.02 -0.71
CA MET A 138 -11.44 -0.69 -0.26
C MET A 138 -11.22 -1.50 1.02
N ALA A 139 -10.02 -2.01 1.24
CA ALA A 139 -9.71 -2.87 2.37
C ALA A 139 -9.30 -2.10 3.63
N PHE A 140 -8.41 -1.12 3.48
CA PHE A 140 -7.70 -0.50 4.60
C PHE A 140 -8.19 0.91 4.93
N ASP A 141 -8.97 1.57 4.07
CA ASP A 141 -9.36 3.00 4.20
C ASP A 141 -8.15 3.87 4.61
N PRO A 142 -7.08 3.89 3.80
CA PRO A 142 -5.80 4.47 4.16
C PRO A 142 -5.82 6.01 4.15
N ALA A 143 -4.76 6.63 4.67
CA ALA A 143 -4.50 8.06 4.49
C ALA A 143 -4.06 8.37 3.06
N PHE A 144 -3.14 7.55 2.56
CA PHE A 144 -2.74 7.55 1.15
C PHE A 144 -2.30 6.16 0.69
N VAL A 145 -2.31 5.98 -0.64
CA VAL A 145 -1.78 4.81 -1.32
C VAL A 145 -0.88 5.28 -2.46
N THR A 146 0.25 4.62 -2.66
CA THR A 146 1.17 4.95 -3.76
C THR A 146 1.65 3.72 -4.49
N GLY A 147 1.43 3.66 -5.80
CA GLY A 147 2.09 2.74 -6.72
C GLY A 147 3.47 3.28 -7.07
N GLN A 148 4.51 2.65 -6.55
CA GLN A 148 5.87 3.17 -6.51
C GLN A 148 6.78 2.49 -7.52
N GLU A 149 7.77 3.24 -7.99
CA GLU A 149 8.92 2.72 -8.72
C GLU A 149 10.20 3.16 -8.01
N ARG A 150 11.18 2.27 -7.94
CA ARG A 150 12.45 2.51 -7.24
C ARG A 150 13.16 3.79 -7.70
N ALA A 151 13.11 4.12 -9.01
CA ALA A 151 13.73 5.34 -9.54
C ALA A 151 13.08 6.61 -8.95
N VAL A 152 11.75 6.67 -8.88
CA VAL A 152 11.00 7.80 -8.29
C VAL A 152 11.30 7.91 -6.79
N LEU A 153 11.31 6.78 -6.06
CA LEU A 153 11.62 6.76 -4.63
C LEU A 153 13.02 7.30 -4.32
N ARG A 154 14.03 6.91 -5.13
CA ARG A 154 15.42 7.39 -4.96
C ARG A 154 15.57 8.88 -5.18
N MET A 155 14.80 9.46 -6.10
CA MET A 155 14.84 10.90 -6.40
C MET A 155 14.20 11.74 -5.30
N THR A 156 13.12 11.26 -4.70
CA THR A 156 12.31 12.05 -3.75
C THR A 156 12.74 11.87 -2.31
N ARG A 157 13.25 10.69 -1.93
CA ARG A 157 13.66 10.32 -0.56
C ARG A 157 12.63 10.70 0.51
N ARG A 158 11.35 10.58 0.16
CA ARG A 158 10.23 10.85 1.08
C ARG A 158 10.06 9.65 2.01
N GLY A 159 9.93 9.90 3.29
CA GLY A 159 9.75 8.85 4.30
C GLY A 159 8.84 9.31 5.42
N GLY A 160 8.57 8.43 6.37
CA GLY A 160 7.63 8.68 7.45
C GLY A 160 6.22 8.97 6.91
N TRP A 161 5.58 10.00 7.42
CA TRP A 161 4.23 10.40 7.07
C TRP A 161 4.11 11.28 5.82
N LYS A 162 5.22 11.56 5.15
CA LYS A 162 5.21 12.29 3.87
C LYS A 162 4.56 11.43 2.79
N ILE A 163 3.61 12.01 2.06
CA ILE A 163 2.94 11.32 0.95
C ILE A 163 3.98 10.97 -0.11
N SER A 164 4.19 9.70 -0.36
CA SER A 164 5.17 9.21 -1.34
C SER A 164 4.74 9.52 -2.77
N PHE A 165 5.71 9.69 -3.67
CA PHE A 165 5.48 9.88 -5.10
C PHE A 165 5.52 8.54 -5.85
N GLY A 166 4.71 8.45 -6.92
CA GLY A 166 4.65 7.26 -7.75
C GLY A 166 3.74 7.45 -8.97
N TYR A 167 3.55 6.41 -9.75
CA TYR A 167 2.70 6.44 -10.96
C TYR A 167 1.21 6.40 -10.64
N ARG A 168 0.84 5.96 -9.45
CA ARG A 168 -0.52 6.06 -8.89
C ARG A 168 -0.38 6.64 -7.49
N VAL A 169 -1.11 7.70 -7.20
CA VAL A 169 -1.16 8.30 -5.85
C VAL A 169 -2.61 8.56 -5.50
N TRP A 170 -3.14 7.79 -4.57
CA TRP A 170 -4.45 8.02 -4.00
C TRP A 170 -4.32 8.73 -2.65
N ILE A 171 -5.15 9.75 -2.42
CA ILE A 171 -5.13 10.57 -1.22
C ILE A 171 -6.56 10.66 -0.68
N ASN A 172 -6.73 10.33 0.59
CA ASN A 172 -8.00 10.47 1.29
C ASN A 172 -8.38 11.95 1.45
N ASP A 173 -9.67 12.28 1.35
CA ASP A 173 -10.17 13.66 1.44
C ASP A 173 -9.87 14.34 2.78
N TRP A 174 -9.71 13.57 3.86
CA TRP A 174 -9.32 14.13 5.16
C TRP A 174 -7.84 14.53 5.23
N VAL A 175 -6.98 13.89 4.43
CA VAL A 175 -5.58 14.30 4.27
C VAL A 175 -5.48 15.56 3.43
N GLY A 176 -6.24 15.62 2.34
CA GLY A 176 -6.36 16.80 1.52
C GLY A 176 -7.08 16.54 0.20
N LYS A 177 -7.58 17.61 -0.42
CA LYS A 177 -8.33 17.54 -1.67
C LYS A 177 -7.47 17.95 -2.85
N ILE A 178 -7.55 17.20 -3.93
CA ILE A 178 -6.93 17.55 -5.21
C ILE A 178 -7.94 18.38 -6.02
N THR A 179 -7.68 19.67 -6.15
CA THR A 179 -8.49 20.62 -6.91
C THR A 179 -7.82 21.06 -8.22
N SER A 180 -6.51 20.85 -8.32
CA SER A 180 -5.67 21.21 -9.46
C SER A 180 -4.56 20.19 -9.62
N HIS A 181 -4.15 19.89 -10.83
CA HIS A 181 -3.04 18.99 -11.11
C HIS A 181 -2.22 19.48 -12.32
N ALA A 182 -0.97 19.03 -12.39
CA ALA A 182 -0.08 19.33 -13.52
C ALA A 182 -0.64 18.76 -14.83
N GLU A 183 -0.27 19.37 -15.95
CA GLU A 183 -0.66 18.90 -17.28
C GLU A 183 -0.18 17.46 -17.53
N GLY A 184 -1.05 16.68 -18.18
CA GLY A 184 -0.80 15.27 -18.51
C GLY A 184 -1.13 14.28 -17.41
N LEU A 185 -1.36 14.73 -16.16
CA LEU A 185 -1.95 13.87 -15.12
C LEU A 185 -3.47 13.75 -15.32
N THR A 186 -4.02 12.65 -14.83
CA THR A 186 -5.48 12.49 -14.72
C THR A 186 -5.87 12.20 -13.27
N THR A 187 -7.09 12.54 -12.91
CA THR A 187 -7.63 12.30 -11.57
C THR A 187 -8.98 11.61 -11.64
N GLU A 188 -9.25 10.71 -10.72
CA GLU A 188 -10.55 10.08 -10.57
C GLU A 188 -10.94 9.94 -9.10
N ARG A 189 -12.26 9.92 -8.84
CA ARG A 189 -12.77 9.64 -7.49
C ARG A 189 -12.76 8.14 -7.23
N LEU A 190 -12.19 7.76 -6.08
CA LEU A 190 -12.19 6.38 -5.63
C LEU A 190 -12.46 6.36 -4.11
N GLY A 191 -13.60 5.81 -3.69
CA GLY A 191 -14.02 5.84 -2.30
C GLY A 191 -14.05 7.27 -1.74
N ASN A 192 -13.45 7.49 -0.59
CA ASN A 192 -13.38 8.77 0.12
C ASN A 192 -12.15 9.61 -0.27
N GLY A 193 -11.60 9.43 -1.46
CA GLY A 193 -10.38 10.12 -1.87
C GLY A 193 -10.28 10.32 -3.37
N THR A 194 -9.16 10.85 -3.79
CA THR A 194 -8.83 11.12 -5.18
C THR A 194 -7.58 10.32 -5.59
N LEU A 195 -7.70 9.57 -6.67
CA LEU A 195 -6.58 8.89 -7.31
C LEU A 195 -6.01 9.79 -8.41
N ILE A 196 -4.72 10.09 -8.32
CA ILE A 196 -3.91 10.74 -9.35
C ILE A 196 -3.23 9.64 -10.15
N LYS A 197 -3.39 9.65 -11.47
CA LYS A 197 -2.71 8.74 -12.38
C LYS A 197 -1.70 9.50 -13.22
N VAL A 198 -0.47 9.05 -13.16
CA VAL A 198 0.63 9.51 -14.01
C VAL A 198 0.74 8.57 -15.21
N PRO A 199 0.99 9.05 -16.44
CA PRO A 199 1.22 8.18 -17.58
C PRO A 199 2.38 7.20 -17.34
N ASP A 200 2.16 5.91 -17.57
CA ASP A 200 3.15 4.84 -17.33
C ASP A 200 4.40 4.95 -18.23
N THR A 201 4.32 5.78 -19.27
CA THR A 201 5.43 6.02 -20.20
C THR A 201 6.37 7.16 -19.78
N TRP A 202 6.03 7.90 -18.73
CA TRP A 202 6.84 9.02 -18.29
C TRP A 202 8.11 8.56 -17.58
N PRO A 203 9.24 9.25 -17.80
CA PRO A 203 10.45 9.01 -17.02
C PRO A 203 10.27 9.50 -15.58
N ALA A 204 10.99 8.91 -14.64
CA ALA A 204 10.89 9.20 -13.20
C ALA A 204 11.01 10.69 -12.85
N GLN A 205 11.89 11.45 -13.54
CA GLN A 205 12.03 12.89 -13.31
C GLN A 205 10.74 13.65 -13.63
N GLN A 206 10.07 13.32 -14.74
CA GLN A 206 8.82 13.97 -15.12
C GLN A 206 7.69 13.66 -14.13
N VAL A 207 7.65 12.41 -13.60
CA VAL A 207 6.74 12.02 -12.52
C VAL A 207 6.95 12.90 -11.29
N VAL A 208 8.20 13.05 -10.86
CA VAL A 208 8.56 13.87 -9.69
C VAL A 208 8.18 15.33 -9.88
N ASP A 209 8.49 15.93 -11.03
CA ASP A 209 8.19 17.34 -11.31
C ASP A 209 6.68 17.61 -11.33
N ALA A 210 5.91 16.74 -11.98
CA ALA A 210 4.45 16.87 -12.08
C ALA A 210 3.76 16.68 -10.72
N LEU A 211 4.18 15.70 -9.93
CA LEU A 211 3.62 15.49 -8.59
C LEU A 211 4.03 16.61 -7.63
N THR A 212 5.26 17.12 -7.72
CA THR A 212 5.70 18.29 -6.94
C THR A 212 4.80 19.49 -7.23
N THR A 213 4.57 19.81 -8.50
CA THR A 213 3.68 20.90 -8.93
C THR A 213 2.26 20.68 -8.41
N THR A 214 1.74 19.45 -8.54
CA THR A 214 0.39 19.12 -8.10
C THR A 214 0.25 19.25 -6.58
N PHE A 215 1.20 18.74 -5.81
CA PHE A 215 1.14 18.79 -4.36
C PHE A 215 1.28 20.22 -3.83
N GLN A 216 2.18 21.02 -4.41
CA GLN A 216 2.29 22.44 -4.06
C GLN A 216 1.01 23.22 -4.34
N ALA A 217 0.35 22.97 -5.49
CA ALA A 217 -0.90 23.63 -5.85
C ALA A 217 -2.08 23.31 -4.92
N ASN A 218 -2.01 22.19 -4.20
CA ASN A 218 -3.05 21.73 -3.27
C ASN A 218 -2.62 21.78 -1.79
N ASN A 219 -1.46 22.38 -1.48
CA ASN A 219 -0.88 22.44 -0.13
C ASN A 219 -0.73 21.05 0.54
N LEU A 220 -0.29 20.07 -0.23
CA LEU A 220 -0.05 18.71 0.21
C LEU A 220 1.43 18.46 0.41
N ASP A 221 1.80 17.79 1.49
CA ASP A 221 3.15 17.29 1.73
C ASP A 221 3.13 16.00 2.55
N GLU A 222 2.41 16.02 3.65
CA GLU A 222 2.36 14.91 4.62
C GLU A 222 0.96 14.68 5.17
N VAL A 223 0.76 13.54 5.81
CA VAL A 223 -0.49 13.21 6.52
C VAL A 223 -0.60 14.12 7.75
N PRO A 224 -1.72 14.86 7.94
CA PRO A 224 -1.90 15.76 9.07
C PRO A 224 -2.16 14.96 10.36
N ILE A 225 -1.10 14.70 11.13
CA ILE A 225 -1.18 13.98 12.39
C ILE A 225 -1.07 14.97 13.55
N THR A 226 -1.97 14.84 14.53
CA THR A 226 -1.85 15.54 15.81
C THR A 226 -1.19 14.58 16.78
N TRP A 227 0.01 14.91 17.23
CA TRP A 227 0.80 14.16 18.21
C TRP A 227 0.36 14.43 19.65
#